data_bb2f0ad0e339562b66ee7590918da0a5
#
_entry.id   bb2f0ad0e339562b66ee7590918da0a5
#
_cell.length_a   1.000
_cell.length_b   1.000
_cell.length_c   1.000
_cell.angle_alpha   90.00
_cell.angle_beta   90.00
_cell.angle_gamma   90.00
#
_symmetry.space_group_name_H-M   'P 1'
#
loop_
_entity.id
_entity.type
_entity.pdbx_description
1 polymer ?
#
loop_
_entity_poly.entity_id
_entity_poly.type
_entity_poly.pdbx_seq_one_letter_code
_entity_poly.pdbx_strand_id
1 'polypeptide(L)'
;KLNWRATMDLMIGRSLQQTIGARGMPVMTYSINTDDDNYIVYLERSANKWPFMPENFSFFIIGKDGKPQFYRLKRAFINLGGDYTLIDQHGEVAGYLDGRVFSIGGKWKGQVRAGADRRLLTIMKLFGATLIFNCDARRHMKRLYKDMLAGKIEPALERQESDLYMNPRRIR
;
A
#
# COMPACT_ATOMS: atom_id res chain seq x y z
N LYS A 1 14.03 24.51 -4.52
CA LYS A 1 13.11 23.59 -5.22
C LYS A 1 12.95 22.36 -4.35
N LEU A 2 11.75 22.13 -3.80
CA LEU A 2 11.37 20.87 -3.15
C LEU A 2 11.21 19.83 -4.27
N ASN A 3 12.23 18.99 -4.45
CA ASN A 3 12.14 17.87 -5.37
C ASN A 3 11.40 16.74 -4.65
N TRP A 4 10.11 16.62 -4.89
CA TRP A 4 9.33 15.45 -4.49
C TRP A 4 9.86 14.25 -5.28
N ARG A 5 10.46 13.31 -4.57
CA ARG A 5 11.02 12.10 -5.21
C ARG A 5 10.01 10.97 -5.31
N ALA A 6 9.04 10.93 -4.41
CA ALA A 6 7.98 9.94 -4.43
C ALA A 6 6.80 10.39 -3.56
N THR A 7 5.60 9.97 -3.90
CA THR A 7 4.39 10.17 -3.10
C THR A 7 3.65 8.85 -2.95
N MET A 8 2.88 8.74 -1.87
CA MET A 8 1.95 7.63 -1.64
C MET A 8 0.64 8.20 -1.12
N ASP A 9 -0.44 7.90 -1.83
CA ASP A 9 -1.77 8.43 -1.55
C ASP A 9 -2.76 7.30 -1.30
N LEU A 10 -3.64 7.46 -0.30
CA LEU A 10 -4.74 6.53 -0.07
C LEU A 10 -5.83 6.79 -1.10
N MET A 11 -6.16 5.77 -1.89
CA MET A 11 -7.26 5.81 -2.86
C MET A 11 -8.58 5.45 -2.17
N ILE A 12 -9.33 6.47 -1.74
CA ILE A 12 -10.55 6.28 -0.93
C ILE A 12 -11.63 5.55 -1.70
N GLY A 13 -11.96 5.97 -2.92
CA GLY A 13 -12.99 5.34 -3.74
C GLY A 13 -12.67 3.89 -4.08
N ARG A 14 -11.40 3.60 -4.48
CA ARG A 14 -10.98 2.23 -4.75
C ARG A 14 -10.96 1.37 -3.50
N SER A 15 -10.48 1.89 -2.38
CA SER A 15 -10.51 1.21 -1.09
C SER A 15 -11.94 0.89 -0.64
N LEU A 16 -12.88 1.83 -0.84
CA LEU A 16 -14.28 1.62 -0.53
C LEU A 16 -14.90 0.54 -1.42
N GLN A 17 -14.67 0.59 -2.73
CA GLN A 17 -15.11 -0.43 -3.68
C GLN A 17 -14.62 -1.83 -3.27
N GLN A 18 -13.34 -1.97 -2.95
CA GLN A 18 -12.76 -3.23 -2.50
C GLN A 18 -13.33 -3.68 -1.14
N THR A 19 -13.59 -2.74 -0.24
CA THR A 19 -14.21 -3.01 1.06
C THR A 19 -15.66 -3.52 0.92
N ILE A 20 -16.41 -2.99 -0.05
CA ILE A 20 -17.74 -3.49 -0.41
C ILE A 20 -17.64 -4.93 -0.91
N GLY A 21 -16.77 -5.21 -1.87
CA GLY A 21 -16.50 -6.56 -2.38
C GLY A 21 -16.05 -7.54 -1.30
N ALA A 22 -15.33 -7.06 -0.29
CA ALA A 22 -14.88 -7.82 0.87
C ALA A 22 -15.93 -7.86 2.02
N ARG A 23 -17.19 -7.51 1.76
CA ARG A 23 -18.30 -7.53 2.73
C ARG A 23 -18.02 -6.72 3.98
N GLY A 24 -17.44 -5.52 3.81
CA GLY A 24 -17.14 -4.59 4.90
C GLY A 24 -15.82 -4.84 5.64
N MET A 25 -15.03 -5.81 5.21
CA MET A 25 -13.65 -5.94 5.68
C MET A 25 -12.80 -4.85 5.03
N PRO A 26 -12.17 -3.94 5.79
CA PRO A 26 -11.42 -2.84 5.19
C PRO A 26 -10.28 -3.33 4.30
N VAL A 27 -10.35 -3.01 3.03
CA VAL A 27 -9.28 -3.24 2.05
C VAL A 27 -8.72 -1.89 1.65
N MET A 28 -7.42 -1.70 1.91
CA MET A 28 -6.74 -0.44 1.64
C MET A 28 -5.99 -0.53 0.32
N THR A 29 -6.19 0.44 -0.54
CA THR A 29 -5.44 0.60 -1.79
C THR A 29 -4.71 1.94 -1.76
N TYR A 30 -3.44 1.90 -2.09
CA TYR A 30 -2.58 3.07 -2.18
C TYR A 30 -2.05 3.20 -3.60
N SER A 31 -1.96 4.43 -4.09
CA SER A 31 -1.20 4.76 -5.29
C SER A 31 0.16 5.31 -4.89
N ILE A 32 1.21 4.81 -5.54
CA ILE A 32 2.59 5.24 -5.31
C ILE A 32 3.12 5.79 -6.62
N ASN A 33 3.53 7.05 -6.60
CA ASN A 33 4.22 7.69 -7.71
C ASN A 33 5.69 7.84 -7.34
N THR A 34 6.57 7.21 -8.11
CA THR A 34 8.02 7.32 -7.95
C THR A 34 8.61 8.22 -9.03
N ASP A 35 9.69 8.92 -8.70
CA ASP A 35 10.34 9.86 -9.62
C ASP A 35 11.00 9.16 -10.82
N ASP A 36 11.30 7.88 -10.65
CA ASP A 36 12.04 7.06 -11.62
C ASP A 36 11.13 6.24 -12.54
N ASP A 37 9.80 6.42 -12.44
CA ASP A 37 8.87 5.55 -13.13
C ASP A 37 7.74 6.34 -13.81
N ASN A 38 7.44 6.00 -15.05
CA ASN A 38 6.28 6.49 -15.79
C ASN A 38 4.98 5.79 -15.37
N TYR A 39 5.06 4.81 -14.48
CA TYR A 39 3.93 4.01 -14.04
C TYR A 39 3.62 4.28 -12.56
N ILE A 40 2.33 4.39 -12.28
CA ILE A 40 1.85 4.42 -10.90
C ILE A 40 1.82 2.98 -10.38
N VAL A 41 2.43 2.77 -9.22
CA VAL A 41 2.37 1.48 -8.52
C VAL A 41 1.16 1.49 -7.60
N TYR A 42 0.30 0.48 -7.71
CA TYR A 42 -0.83 0.28 -6.80
C TYR A 42 -0.46 -0.78 -5.77
N LEU A 43 -0.51 -0.37 -4.50
CA LEU A 43 -0.30 -1.26 -3.36
C LEU A 43 -1.65 -1.57 -2.73
N GLU A 44 -2.06 -2.83 -2.78
CA GLU A 44 -3.36 -3.27 -2.28
C GLU A 44 -3.22 -4.24 -1.11
N ARG A 45 -4.03 -4.02 -0.07
CA ARG A 45 -4.16 -4.94 1.04
C ARG A 45 -4.98 -6.16 0.62
N SER A 46 -4.48 -7.36 0.92
CA SER A 46 -5.27 -8.58 0.72
C SER A 46 -6.43 -8.63 1.70
N ALA A 47 -7.64 -8.93 1.22
CA ALA A 47 -8.79 -9.21 2.06
C ALA A 47 -8.64 -10.62 2.66
N ASN A 48 -8.31 -10.72 3.93
CA ASN A 48 -8.24 -11.98 4.65
C ASN A 48 -9.56 -12.25 5.36
N LYS A 49 -10.16 -13.42 5.10
CA LYS A 49 -11.42 -13.84 5.74
C LYS A 49 -11.28 -14.12 7.24
N TRP A 50 -10.08 -14.39 7.71
CA TRP A 50 -9.80 -14.73 9.10
C TRP A 50 -9.32 -13.52 9.87
N PRO A 51 -9.96 -13.14 10.98
CA PRO A 51 -9.62 -11.94 11.74
C PRO A 51 -8.20 -11.97 12.34
N PHE A 52 -7.62 -13.16 12.50
CA PHE A 52 -6.28 -13.36 13.05
C PHE A 52 -5.17 -13.48 11.99
N MET A 53 -5.52 -13.50 10.71
CA MET A 53 -4.50 -13.56 9.66
C MET A 53 -3.75 -12.24 9.53
N PRO A 54 -2.41 -12.29 9.43
CA PRO A 54 -1.60 -11.11 9.24
C PRO A 54 -2.00 -10.33 7.99
N GLU A 55 -1.89 -9.00 8.07
CA GLU A 55 -2.10 -8.15 6.90
C GLU A 55 -1.01 -8.38 5.86
N ASN A 56 -1.43 -8.63 4.64
CA ASN A 56 -0.54 -8.71 3.50
C ASN A 56 -0.91 -7.60 2.51
N PHE A 57 0.10 -7.06 1.84
CA PHE A 57 -0.06 -6.11 0.75
C PHE A 57 0.64 -6.66 -0.49
N SER A 58 0.05 -6.42 -1.65
CA SER A 58 0.61 -6.89 -2.92
C SER A 58 0.69 -5.73 -3.91
N PHE A 59 1.70 -5.75 -4.75
CA PHE A 59 1.89 -4.79 -5.83
C PHE A 59 2.74 -5.42 -6.94
N PHE A 60 2.83 -4.73 -8.05
CA PHE A 60 3.79 -5.06 -9.10
C PHE A 60 4.47 -3.79 -9.60
N ILE A 61 5.66 -3.95 -10.14
CA ILE A 61 6.40 -2.92 -10.86
C ILE A 61 6.70 -3.44 -12.27
N ILE A 62 6.87 -2.53 -13.21
CA ILE A 62 7.36 -2.91 -14.53
C ILE A 62 8.89 -2.93 -14.48
N GLY A 63 9.47 -4.08 -14.78
CA GLY A 63 10.91 -4.25 -14.85
C GLY A 63 11.54 -3.52 -16.03
N LYS A 64 12.85 -3.45 -16.06
CA LYS A 64 13.60 -2.84 -17.20
C LYS A 64 13.37 -3.56 -18.53
N ASP A 65 13.00 -4.83 -18.46
CA ASP A 65 12.62 -5.67 -19.59
C ASP A 65 11.18 -5.47 -20.06
N GLY A 66 10.45 -4.52 -19.48
CA GLY A 66 9.04 -4.24 -19.77
C GLY A 66 8.07 -5.25 -19.17
N LYS A 67 8.54 -6.24 -18.41
CA LYS A 67 7.68 -7.27 -17.82
C LYS A 67 7.24 -6.90 -16.40
N PRO A 68 6.01 -7.27 -16.00
CA PRO A 68 5.57 -7.08 -14.63
C PRO A 68 6.31 -8.02 -13.69
N GLN A 69 6.77 -7.47 -12.58
CA GLN A 69 7.39 -8.19 -11.47
C GLN A 69 6.52 -8.01 -10.24
N PHE A 70 5.98 -9.11 -9.72
CA PHE A 70 5.03 -9.12 -8.61
C PHE A 70 5.75 -9.27 -7.28
N TYR A 71 5.25 -8.54 -6.30
CA TYR A 71 5.77 -8.53 -4.93
C TYR A 71 4.64 -8.58 -3.91
N ARG A 72 4.96 -9.17 -2.77
CA ARG A 72 4.06 -9.23 -1.61
C ARG A 72 4.80 -8.81 -0.35
N LEU A 73 4.24 -7.86 0.37
CA LEU A 73 4.62 -7.51 1.74
C LEU A 73 3.81 -8.38 2.69
N LYS A 74 4.46 -9.37 3.28
CA LYS A 74 3.85 -10.32 4.20
C LYS A 74 4.22 -9.96 5.63
N ARG A 75 3.22 -9.74 6.48
CA ARG A 75 3.45 -9.48 7.90
C ARG A 75 3.78 -10.79 8.62
N ALA A 76 4.76 -10.78 9.53
CA ALA A 76 5.04 -11.92 10.39
C ALA A 76 3.86 -12.20 11.33
N PHE A 77 3.55 -13.49 11.57
CA PHE A 77 2.40 -13.90 12.39
C PHE A 77 2.62 -13.57 13.88
N ILE A 78 3.84 -13.80 14.38
CA ILE A 78 4.25 -13.48 15.74
C ILE A 78 5.25 -12.35 15.64
N ASN A 79 4.76 -11.11 15.86
CA ASN A 79 5.65 -9.96 15.81
C ASN A 79 5.18 -8.83 16.71
N LEU A 80 6.01 -8.46 17.64
CA LEU A 80 5.79 -7.32 18.54
C LEU A 80 6.06 -5.96 17.85
N GLY A 81 6.72 -5.96 16.68
CA GLY A 81 7.19 -4.73 16.01
C GLY A 81 6.47 -4.35 14.72
N GLY A 82 5.63 -5.21 14.17
CA GLY A 82 4.95 -4.94 12.90
C GLY A 82 5.82 -5.13 11.66
N ASP A 83 6.77 -6.08 11.69
CA ASP A 83 7.70 -6.36 10.59
C ASP A 83 7.02 -6.97 9.38
N TYR A 84 7.55 -6.61 8.21
CA TYR A 84 7.10 -7.16 6.94
C TYR A 84 8.27 -7.75 6.17
N THR A 85 8.02 -8.90 5.55
CA THR A 85 8.94 -9.52 4.57
C THR A 85 8.43 -9.22 3.18
N LEU A 86 9.29 -8.68 2.33
CA LEU A 86 9.02 -8.50 0.91
C LEU A 86 9.39 -9.80 0.17
N ILE A 87 8.41 -10.42 -0.47
CA ILE A 87 8.55 -11.67 -1.22
C ILE A 87 8.27 -11.38 -2.68
N ASP A 88 9.10 -11.92 -3.57
CA ASP A 88 8.91 -11.81 -5.02
C ASP A 88 7.94 -12.88 -5.57
N GLN A 89 7.70 -12.84 -6.88
CA GLN A 89 6.81 -13.77 -7.58
C GLN A 89 7.27 -15.24 -7.55
N HIS A 90 8.55 -15.49 -7.25
CA HIS A 90 9.13 -16.82 -7.15
C HIS A 90 9.08 -17.37 -5.70
N GLY A 91 8.58 -16.56 -4.76
CA GLY A 91 8.54 -16.89 -3.34
C GLY A 91 9.84 -16.60 -2.60
N GLU A 92 10.81 -15.97 -3.27
CA GLU A 92 12.08 -15.60 -2.66
C GLU A 92 11.98 -14.28 -1.90
N VAL A 93 12.80 -14.15 -0.85
CA VAL A 93 12.86 -12.93 -0.06
C VAL A 93 13.63 -11.85 -0.82
N ALA A 94 12.92 -10.79 -1.18
CA ALA A 94 13.46 -9.61 -1.84
C ALA A 94 13.86 -8.49 -0.87
N GLY A 95 13.34 -8.52 0.37
CA GLY A 95 13.67 -7.51 1.38
C GLY A 95 12.93 -7.66 2.70
N TYR A 96 13.26 -6.79 3.64
CA TYR A 96 12.66 -6.74 4.98
C TYR A 96 12.35 -5.29 5.37
N LEU A 97 11.24 -5.11 6.07
CA LEU A 97 10.87 -3.88 6.75
C LEU A 97 10.75 -4.19 8.25
N ASP A 98 11.68 -3.67 9.03
CA ASP A 98 11.77 -3.86 10.48
C ASP A 98 11.19 -2.63 11.19
N GLY A 99 10.13 -2.83 11.98
CA GLY A 99 9.46 -1.83 12.79
C GLY A 99 9.95 -1.88 14.23
N ARG A 100 10.72 -0.91 14.67
CA ARG A 100 11.21 -0.87 16.07
C ARG A 100 10.10 -0.47 17.04
N VAL A 101 9.71 -1.40 17.91
CA VAL A 101 8.64 -1.26 18.90
C VAL A 101 8.86 -0.10 19.89
N PHE A 102 10.10 0.25 20.19
CA PHE A 102 10.45 1.17 21.27
C PHE A 102 10.88 2.56 20.82
N SER A 103 10.59 2.99 19.60
CA SER A 103 10.90 4.35 19.18
C SER A 103 9.65 5.23 19.16
N ILE A 104 9.66 6.27 19.97
CA ILE A 104 8.68 7.36 19.88
C ILE A 104 8.78 7.96 18.47
N GLY A 105 7.66 7.92 17.72
CA GLY A 105 7.62 8.41 16.34
C GLY A 105 7.82 7.36 15.23
N GLY A 106 7.88 6.05 15.57
CA GLY A 106 7.91 4.97 14.60
C GLY A 106 9.15 5.00 13.70
N LYS A 107 10.20 4.31 14.06
CA LYS A 107 11.38 4.14 13.19
C LYS A 107 11.27 2.82 12.43
N TRP A 108 11.38 2.89 11.11
CA TRP A 108 11.38 1.74 10.22
C TRP A 108 12.73 1.59 9.54
N LYS A 109 13.24 0.37 9.50
CA LYS A 109 14.45 0.04 8.76
C LYS A 109 14.09 -0.86 7.60
N GLY A 110 14.19 -0.34 6.37
CA GLY A 110 13.98 -1.10 5.15
C GLY A 110 15.30 -1.60 4.59
N GLN A 111 15.33 -2.86 4.17
CA GLN A 111 16.44 -3.48 3.45
C GLN A 111 15.88 -4.22 2.23
N VAL A 112 16.59 -4.14 1.10
CA VAL A 112 16.31 -4.93 -0.10
C VAL A 112 17.54 -5.73 -0.49
N ARG A 113 17.34 -6.87 -1.15
CA ARG A 113 18.40 -7.75 -1.66
C ARG A 113 19.36 -6.94 -2.56
N ALA A 114 20.66 -7.25 -2.50
CA ALA A 114 21.64 -6.64 -3.39
C ALA A 114 21.25 -6.87 -4.86
N GLY A 115 21.34 -5.82 -5.69
CA GLY A 115 20.94 -5.87 -7.09
C GLY A 115 19.44 -5.79 -7.35
N ALA A 116 18.60 -5.74 -6.31
CA ALA A 116 17.15 -5.53 -6.46
C ALA A 116 16.85 -4.12 -7.01
N ASP A 117 15.69 -3.96 -7.61
CA ASP A 117 15.23 -2.67 -8.12
C ASP A 117 15.16 -1.64 -6.97
N ARG A 118 15.83 -0.50 -7.13
CA ARG A 118 15.88 0.54 -6.08
C ARG A 118 14.49 1.13 -5.75
N ARG A 119 13.52 1.03 -6.68
CA ARG A 119 12.14 1.45 -6.45
C ARG A 119 11.49 0.68 -5.31
N LEU A 120 11.87 -0.60 -5.11
CA LEU A 120 11.38 -1.41 -3.99
C LEU A 120 11.70 -0.79 -2.64
N LEU A 121 12.91 -0.24 -2.48
CA LEU A 121 13.29 0.44 -1.24
C LEU A 121 12.45 1.71 -1.01
N THR A 122 12.17 2.46 -2.07
CA THR A 122 11.31 3.65 -2.01
C THR A 122 9.89 3.27 -1.62
N ILE A 123 9.31 2.24 -2.26
CA ILE A 123 7.98 1.71 -1.94
C ILE A 123 7.92 1.27 -0.47
N MET A 124 8.91 0.51 -0.01
CA MET A 124 8.96 0.04 1.38
C MET A 124 9.06 1.18 2.40
N LYS A 125 9.84 2.23 2.11
CA LYS A 125 9.95 3.42 2.97
C LYS A 125 8.62 4.16 3.07
N LEU A 126 7.94 4.38 1.95
CA LEU A 126 6.62 5.02 1.93
C LEU A 126 5.59 4.16 2.65
N PHE A 127 5.57 2.86 2.40
CA PHE A 127 4.71 1.92 3.10
C PHE A 127 4.93 1.95 4.61
N GLY A 128 6.19 1.90 5.08
CA GLY A 128 6.52 2.03 6.51
C GLY A 128 5.97 3.31 7.12
N ALA A 129 6.08 4.44 6.42
CA ALA A 129 5.53 5.71 6.89
C ALA A 129 4.00 5.69 7.02
N THR A 130 3.28 4.98 6.13
CA THR A 130 1.81 4.89 6.19
C THR A 130 1.31 3.95 7.28
N LEU A 131 2.12 3.00 7.76
CA LEU A 131 1.71 2.04 8.79
C LEU A 131 1.32 2.71 10.11
N ILE A 132 1.87 3.89 10.42
CA ILE A 132 1.50 4.70 11.60
C ILE A 132 0.02 5.08 11.52
N PHE A 133 -0.50 5.38 10.34
CA PHE A 133 -1.88 5.81 10.09
C PHE A 133 -2.82 4.67 9.69
N ASN A 134 -2.30 3.46 9.51
CA ASN A 134 -3.06 2.34 8.96
C ASN A 134 -4.30 2.00 9.81
N CYS A 135 -4.20 2.09 11.14
CA CYS A 135 -5.32 1.82 12.03
C CYS A 135 -6.46 2.82 11.83
N ASP A 136 -6.14 4.10 11.72
CA ASP A 136 -7.13 5.17 11.54
C ASP A 136 -7.73 5.14 10.13
N ALA A 137 -6.92 4.89 9.12
CA ALA A 137 -7.40 4.69 7.75
C ALA A 137 -8.39 3.52 7.67
N ARG A 138 -8.12 2.41 8.34
CA ARG A 138 -9.04 1.26 8.41
C ARG A 138 -10.36 1.58 9.13
N ARG A 139 -10.29 2.31 10.26
CA ARG A 139 -11.49 2.76 10.97
C ARG A 139 -12.31 3.70 10.10
N HIS A 140 -11.66 4.62 9.41
CA HIS A 140 -12.31 5.53 8.48
C HIS A 140 -13.04 4.77 7.37
N MET A 141 -12.36 3.84 6.70
CA MET A 141 -12.94 3.02 5.64
C MET A 141 -14.16 2.21 6.12
N LYS A 142 -14.06 1.63 7.32
CA LYS A 142 -15.18 0.88 7.93
C LYS A 142 -16.37 1.77 8.27
N ARG A 143 -16.12 3.00 8.69
CA ARG A 143 -17.18 3.99 8.94
C ARG A 143 -17.86 4.40 7.64
N LEU A 144 -17.08 4.78 6.61
CA LEU A 144 -17.61 5.14 5.29
C LEU A 144 -18.48 4.04 4.72
N TYR A 145 -18.03 2.79 4.79
CA TYR A 145 -18.82 1.63 4.34
C TYR A 145 -20.17 1.53 5.07
N LYS A 146 -20.19 1.67 6.40
CA LYS A 146 -21.42 1.63 7.19
C LYS A 146 -22.35 2.79 6.87
N ASP A 147 -21.82 4.00 6.76
CA ASP A 147 -22.61 5.20 6.49
C ASP A 147 -23.21 5.18 5.08
N MET A 148 -22.48 4.62 4.11
CA MET A 148 -22.97 4.38 2.77
C MET A 148 -24.14 3.36 2.76
N LEU A 149 -23.98 2.21 3.45
CA LEU A 149 -25.04 1.21 3.55
C LEU A 149 -26.29 1.75 4.25
N ALA A 150 -26.11 2.68 5.18
CA ALA A 150 -27.21 3.35 5.88
C ALA A 150 -27.84 4.51 5.08
N GLY A 151 -27.37 4.76 3.84
CA GLY A 151 -27.86 5.86 3.01
C GLY A 151 -27.54 7.25 3.54
N LYS A 152 -26.58 7.37 4.48
CA LYS A 152 -26.20 8.65 5.09
C LYS A 152 -25.26 9.47 4.23
N ILE A 153 -24.50 8.81 3.38
CA ILE A 153 -23.54 9.44 2.48
C ILE A 153 -23.61 8.78 1.10
N GLU A 154 -23.37 9.59 0.07
CA GLU A 154 -23.06 9.14 -1.27
C GLU A 154 -21.55 9.34 -1.49
N PRO A 155 -20.77 8.27 -1.75
CA PRO A 155 -19.35 8.40 -1.96
C PRO A 155 -19.10 9.14 -3.28
N ALA A 156 -18.31 10.20 -3.23
CA ALA A 156 -17.78 10.90 -4.39
C ALA A 156 -16.30 10.61 -4.54
N LEU A 157 -15.84 10.52 -5.78
CA LEU A 157 -14.40 10.47 -6.07
C LEU A 157 -13.79 11.83 -5.79
N GLU A 158 -12.73 11.88 -5.01
CA GLU A 158 -11.92 13.07 -4.89
C GLU A 158 -11.25 13.38 -6.23
N ARG A 159 -11.03 14.68 -6.52
CA ARG A 159 -10.46 15.14 -7.78
C ARG A 159 -9.16 14.42 -8.12
N GLN A 160 -8.27 14.24 -7.14
CA GLN A 160 -6.99 13.59 -7.34
C GLN A 160 -7.14 12.12 -7.72
N GLU A 161 -8.06 11.40 -7.08
CA GLU A 161 -8.35 10.01 -7.40
C GLU A 161 -9.06 9.89 -8.75
N SER A 162 -9.97 10.81 -9.06
CA SER A 162 -10.60 10.93 -10.37
C SER A 162 -9.56 11.15 -11.47
N ASP A 163 -8.59 12.03 -11.26
CA ASP A 163 -7.49 12.30 -12.20
C ASP A 163 -6.64 11.04 -12.44
N LEU A 164 -6.43 10.20 -11.42
CA LEU A 164 -5.71 8.93 -11.55
C LEU A 164 -6.47 7.92 -12.41
N TYR A 165 -7.80 7.85 -12.31
CA TYR A 165 -8.62 6.98 -13.14
C TYR A 165 -8.74 7.48 -14.58
N MET A 166 -8.84 8.78 -14.76
CA MET A 166 -8.99 9.40 -16.08
C MET A 166 -7.65 9.52 -16.82
N ASN A 167 -6.56 9.69 -16.10
CA ASN A 167 -5.22 9.90 -16.64
C ASN A 167 -4.16 9.13 -15.83
N PRO A 168 -4.16 7.78 -15.89
CA PRO A 168 -3.27 6.94 -15.08
C PRO A 168 -1.79 7.11 -15.42
N ARG A 169 -1.48 7.83 -16.50
CA ARG A 169 -0.11 8.10 -16.94
C ARG A 169 0.10 9.60 -16.95
N ARG A 170 0.85 10.11 -16.01
CA ARG A 170 1.42 11.44 -16.14
C ARG A 170 2.71 11.32 -16.94
N ILE A 171 2.59 11.51 -18.24
CA ILE A 171 3.76 11.78 -19.06
C ILE A 171 4.22 13.20 -18.64
N ARG A 172 5.35 13.28 -18.00
CA ARG A 172 6.02 14.54 -17.68
C ARG A 172 6.95 14.93 -18.81
#